data_62f9936ec7f468179206ea4e6003306d
#
_entry.id   62f9936ec7f468179206ea4e6003306d
#
_cell.length_a   1.000
_cell.length_b   1.000
_cell.length_c   1.000
_cell.angle_alpha   90.00
_cell.angle_beta   90.00
_cell.angle_gamma   90.00
#
_symmetry.space_group_name_H-M   'P 1'
#
loop_
_entity.id
_entity.type
_entity.pdbx_description
1 polymer ?
#
loop_
_entity_poly.entity_id
_entity_poly.type
_entity_poly.pdbx_seq_one_letter_code
_entity_poly.pdbx_strand_id
1 'polypeptide(L)'
;MIDPQVLKLWRIRGCFNSLPLVGVALVYNFFIQVMPNTGLPDVGIYITIGLALIGGYVFIYLLPTLTYQSWRVDYNKDEIDFISGILITKRVTIPIIRVQNVESSIGPLAKKMGMMSLTISTAATSHKLPELPEEEALEVQKKIRRLIRNSL
;
A
#
# COMPACT_ATOMS: atom_id res chain seq x y z
N MET A 1 -12.29 11.16 1.49
CA MET A 1 -12.28 10.12 0.44
C MET A 1 -10.88 10.11 -0.15
N ILE A 2 -10.24 8.97 -0.35
CA ILE A 2 -8.86 8.92 -0.88
C ILE A 2 -8.89 9.22 -2.39
N ASP A 3 -7.91 9.96 -2.89
CA ASP A 3 -7.80 10.33 -4.31
C ASP A 3 -7.63 9.07 -5.21
N PRO A 4 -8.34 8.96 -6.34
CA PRO A 4 -8.23 7.83 -7.26
C PRO A 4 -6.83 7.65 -7.88
N GLN A 5 -5.97 8.66 -7.84
CA GLN A 5 -4.58 8.56 -8.29
C GLN A 5 -3.76 7.62 -7.39
N VAL A 6 -4.10 7.49 -6.11
CA VAL A 6 -3.50 6.53 -5.18
C VAL A 6 -3.64 5.10 -5.70
N LEU A 7 -4.80 4.77 -6.26
CA LEU A 7 -5.06 3.46 -6.83
C LEU A 7 -4.11 3.14 -8.00
N LYS A 8 -3.81 4.12 -8.84
CA LYS A 8 -2.84 3.96 -9.94
C LYS A 8 -1.43 3.68 -9.40
N LEU A 9 -1.00 4.44 -8.38
CA LEU A 9 0.29 4.24 -7.72
C LEU A 9 0.41 2.82 -7.14
N TRP A 10 -0.64 2.35 -6.45
CA TRP A 10 -0.64 1.04 -5.85
C TRP A 10 -0.67 -0.09 -6.88
N ARG A 11 -1.35 0.10 -8.02
CA ARG A 11 -1.32 -0.84 -9.14
C ARG A 11 0.08 -0.98 -9.75
N ILE A 12 0.79 0.14 -9.92
CA ILE A 12 2.18 0.12 -10.41
C ILE A 12 3.08 -0.65 -9.42
N ARG A 13 2.93 -0.41 -8.11
CA ARG A 13 3.64 -1.20 -7.08
C ARG A 13 3.25 -2.68 -7.14
N GLY A 14 1.99 -2.99 -7.40
CA GLY A 14 1.50 -4.36 -7.60
C GLY A 14 2.20 -5.07 -8.76
N CYS A 15 2.47 -4.37 -9.88
CA CYS A 15 3.27 -4.90 -10.97
C CYS A 15 4.68 -5.30 -10.51
N PHE A 16 5.36 -4.44 -9.74
CA PHE A 16 6.69 -4.78 -9.21
C PHE A 16 6.64 -5.97 -8.24
N ASN A 17 5.62 -6.05 -7.41
CA ASN A 17 5.44 -7.15 -6.45
C ASN A 17 5.08 -8.48 -7.13
N SER A 18 4.53 -8.47 -8.35
CA SER A 18 4.24 -9.69 -9.13
C SER A 18 5.46 -10.23 -9.90
N LEU A 19 6.54 -9.45 -10.08
CA LEU A 19 7.75 -9.87 -10.78
C LEU A 19 8.38 -11.16 -10.23
N PRO A 20 8.50 -11.41 -8.92
CA PRO A 20 9.03 -12.65 -8.38
C PRO A 20 8.22 -13.88 -8.81
N LEU A 21 6.89 -13.78 -8.89
CA LEU A 21 6.02 -14.88 -9.34
C LEU A 21 6.29 -15.23 -10.79
N VAL A 22 6.44 -14.23 -11.64
CA VAL A 22 6.81 -14.43 -13.06
C VAL A 22 8.20 -15.04 -13.16
N GLY A 23 9.16 -14.57 -12.35
CA GLY A 23 10.50 -15.13 -12.29
C GLY A 23 10.53 -16.61 -11.93
N VAL A 24 9.77 -17.01 -10.91
CA VAL A 24 9.64 -18.43 -10.51
C VAL A 24 9.03 -19.26 -11.62
N ALA A 25 7.98 -18.78 -12.31
CA ALA A 25 7.37 -19.48 -13.43
C ALA A 25 8.36 -19.66 -14.58
N LEU A 26 9.15 -18.66 -14.92
CA LEU A 26 10.17 -18.72 -15.97
C LEU A 26 11.28 -19.70 -15.62
N VAL A 27 11.81 -19.67 -14.40
CA VAL A 27 12.85 -20.60 -13.92
C VAL A 27 12.35 -22.04 -13.96
N TYR A 28 11.12 -22.29 -13.52
CA TYR A 28 10.52 -23.63 -13.56
C TYR A 28 10.40 -24.14 -15.00
N ASN A 29 9.88 -23.30 -15.91
CA ASN A 29 9.76 -23.68 -17.33
C ASN A 29 11.12 -23.92 -17.99
N PHE A 30 12.12 -23.08 -17.67
CA PHE A 30 13.48 -23.26 -18.14
C PHE A 30 14.08 -24.61 -17.67
N PHE A 31 13.87 -24.94 -16.39
CA PHE A 31 14.37 -26.18 -15.79
C PHE A 31 13.78 -27.42 -16.47
N ILE A 32 12.48 -27.44 -16.77
CA ILE A 32 11.82 -28.54 -17.48
C ILE A 32 12.40 -28.72 -18.91
N GLN A 33 12.67 -27.63 -19.64
CA GLN A 33 13.21 -27.68 -20.96
C GLN A 33 14.66 -28.19 -21.01
N VAL A 34 15.48 -27.83 -20.01
CA VAL A 34 16.89 -28.24 -19.94
C VAL A 34 17.03 -29.68 -19.43
N MET A 35 16.10 -30.17 -18.60
CA MET A 35 16.13 -31.53 -18.05
C MET A 35 14.86 -32.32 -18.44
N PRO A 36 14.70 -32.73 -19.69
CA PRO A 36 13.48 -33.38 -20.18
C PRO A 36 13.17 -34.73 -19.50
N ASN A 37 14.15 -35.36 -18.84
CA ASN A 37 14.02 -36.68 -18.20
C ASN A 37 13.59 -36.59 -16.71
N THR A 38 13.16 -35.42 -16.21
CA THR A 38 12.75 -35.27 -14.81
C THR A 38 11.39 -35.94 -14.48
N GLY A 39 10.70 -36.46 -15.48
CA GLY A 39 9.35 -37.06 -15.29
C GLY A 39 8.28 -36.08 -14.92
N LEU A 40 8.57 -34.77 -14.94
CA LEU A 40 7.59 -33.73 -14.66
C LEU A 40 6.63 -33.59 -15.85
N PRO A 41 5.32 -33.64 -15.64
CA PRO A 41 4.36 -33.60 -16.72
C PRO A 41 4.33 -32.22 -17.40
N ASP A 42 4.17 -32.17 -18.73
CA ASP A 42 3.99 -30.93 -19.51
C ASP A 42 2.83 -30.05 -18.96
N VAL A 43 1.85 -30.68 -18.30
CA VAL A 43 0.76 -29.99 -17.60
C VAL A 43 1.27 -29.00 -16.54
N GLY A 44 2.45 -29.24 -15.96
CA GLY A 44 3.07 -28.32 -15.00
C GLY A 44 3.33 -26.93 -15.58
N ILE A 45 3.61 -26.83 -16.88
CA ILE A 45 3.83 -25.55 -17.59
C ILE A 45 2.53 -24.73 -17.58
N TYR A 46 1.40 -25.34 -17.92
CA TYR A 46 0.11 -24.65 -17.94
C TYR A 46 -0.32 -24.21 -16.55
N ILE A 47 -0.05 -25.04 -15.53
CA ILE A 47 -0.34 -24.71 -14.13
C ILE A 47 0.48 -23.51 -13.68
N THR A 48 1.78 -23.47 -13.95
CA THR A 48 2.64 -22.34 -13.53
C THR A 48 2.27 -21.05 -14.24
N ILE A 49 1.93 -21.09 -15.52
CA ILE A 49 1.45 -19.93 -16.27
C ILE A 49 0.10 -19.46 -15.68
N GLY A 50 -0.83 -20.36 -15.43
CA GLY A 50 -2.13 -20.05 -14.82
C GLY A 50 -1.98 -19.39 -13.46
N LEU A 51 -1.13 -19.92 -12.58
CA LEU A 51 -0.84 -19.36 -11.27
C LEU A 51 -0.18 -17.97 -11.36
N ALA A 52 0.75 -17.77 -12.32
CA ALA A 52 1.38 -16.48 -12.53
C ALA A 52 0.37 -15.42 -13.00
N LEU A 53 -0.56 -15.77 -13.90
CA LEU A 53 -1.62 -14.88 -14.36
C LEU A 53 -2.61 -14.53 -13.25
N ILE A 54 -3.06 -15.51 -12.48
CA ILE A 54 -3.97 -15.30 -11.33
C ILE A 54 -3.27 -14.45 -10.27
N GLY A 55 -2.04 -14.78 -9.91
CA GLY A 55 -1.24 -14.00 -8.97
C GLY A 55 -1.05 -12.55 -9.43
N GLY A 56 -0.70 -12.35 -10.70
CA GLY A 56 -0.58 -11.02 -11.29
C GLY A 56 -1.88 -10.22 -11.18
N TYR A 57 -3.02 -10.83 -11.55
CA TYR A 57 -4.32 -10.19 -11.41
C TYR A 57 -4.64 -9.79 -9.96
N VAL A 58 -4.37 -10.69 -9.01
CA VAL A 58 -4.60 -10.43 -7.58
C VAL A 58 -3.74 -9.27 -7.08
N PHE A 59 -2.44 -9.25 -7.39
CA PHE A 59 -1.51 -8.22 -6.92
C PHE A 59 -1.71 -6.87 -7.60
N ILE A 60 -2.11 -6.85 -8.89
CA ILE A 60 -2.23 -5.61 -9.67
C ILE A 60 -3.62 -4.97 -9.51
N TYR A 61 -4.68 -5.79 -9.44
CA TYR A 61 -6.06 -5.29 -9.42
C TYR A 61 -6.77 -5.50 -8.09
N LEU A 62 -6.79 -6.74 -7.59
CA LEU A 62 -7.63 -7.09 -6.45
C LEU A 62 -7.14 -6.44 -5.16
N LEU A 63 -5.89 -6.67 -4.79
CA LEU A 63 -5.32 -6.14 -3.54
C LEU A 63 -5.33 -4.60 -3.48
N PRO A 64 -4.87 -3.84 -4.50
CA PRO A 64 -4.92 -2.40 -4.47
C PRO A 64 -6.34 -1.85 -4.36
N THR A 65 -7.30 -2.46 -5.06
CA THR A 65 -8.69 -2.01 -5.05
C THR A 65 -9.34 -2.24 -3.68
N LEU A 66 -9.13 -3.43 -3.08
CA LEU A 66 -9.65 -3.75 -1.75
C LEU A 66 -8.99 -2.87 -0.68
N THR A 67 -7.68 -2.66 -0.76
CA THR A 67 -6.97 -1.77 0.16
C THR A 67 -7.51 -0.35 0.04
N TYR A 68 -7.69 0.17 -1.16
CA TYR A 68 -8.24 1.50 -1.40
C TYR A 68 -9.63 1.69 -0.76
N GLN A 69 -10.51 0.70 -0.89
CA GLN A 69 -11.86 0.75 -0.33
C GLN A 69 -11.88 0.62 1.21
N SER A 70 -10.86 -0.02 1.77
CA SER A 70 -10.79 -0.29 3.21
C SER A 70 -10.24 0.88 4.04
N TRP A 71 -9.62 1.88 3.40
CA TRP A 71 -9.06 3.03 4.09
C TRP A 71 -10.09 4.14 4.29
N ARG A 72 -10.26 4.56 5.53
CA ARG A 72 -11.01 5.77 5.91
C ARG A 72 -10.23 6.53 6.96
N VAL A 73 -10.19 7.84 6.82
CA VAL A 73 -9.53 8.74 7.76
C VAL A 73 -10.54 9.81 8.15
N ASP A 74 -10.85 9.89 9.43
CA ASP A 74 -11.73 10.90 10.00
C ASP A 74 -10.92 11.80 10.94
N TYR A 75 -11.07 13.12 10.78
CA TYR A 75 -10.38 14.12 11.59
C TYR A 75 -11.39 14.82 12.48
N ASN A 76 -11.38 14.50 13.76
CA ASN A 76 -12.09 15.25 14.80
C ASN A 76 -11.18 16.32 15.42
N LYS A 77 -11.78 17.21 16.23
CA LYS A 77 -11.03 18.29 16.90
C LYS A 77 -10.01 17.75 17.91
N ASP A 78 -10.32 16.63 18.55
CA ASP A 78 -9.56 16.07 19.68
C ASP A 78 -8.87 14.75 19.34
N GLU A 79 -9.30 14.07 18.27
CA GLU A 79 -8.84 12.72 17.91
C GLU A 79 -8.73 12.56 16.41
N ILE A 80 -7.80 11.72 16.00
CA ILE A 80 -7.62 11.27 14.62
C ILE A 80 -7.94 9.79 14.55
N ASP A 81 -9.00 9.46 13.82
CA ASP A 81 -9.44 8.09 13.62
C ASP A 81 -8.93 7.54 12.28
N PHE A 82 -8.21 6.43 12.33
CA PHE A 82 -7.79 5.66 11.16
C PHE A 82 -8.53 4.34 11.13
N ILE A 83 -9.18 4.07 10.02
CA ILE A 83 -9.79 2.78 9.74
C ILE A 83 -9.04 2.19 8.56
N SER A 84 -8.46 1.02 8.75
CA SER A 84 -7.73 0.32 7.70
C SER A 84 -7.87 -1.19 7.83
N GLY A 85 -7.75 -1.92 6.73
CA GLY A 85 -7.71 -3.37 6.70
C GLY A 85 -8.74 -3.99 5.77
N ILE A 86 -8.30 -4.98 4.98
CA ILE A 86 -9.10 -5.66 3.96
C ILE A 86 -9.96 -6.76 4.61
N LEU A 87 -9.32 -7.65 5.38
CA LEU A 87 -9.97 -8.80 6.02
C LEU A 87 -10.28 -8.52 7.50
N ILE A 88 -9.36 -7.84 8.18
CA ILE A 88 -9.52 -7.46 9.57
C ILE A 88 -9.48 -5.94 9.63
N THR A 89 -10.63 -5.33 9.87
CA THR A 89 -10.72 -3.88 10.03
C THR A 89 -10.08 -3.47 11.35
N LYS A 90 -9.00 -2.71 11.28
CA LYS A 90 -8.35 -2.08 12.44
C LYS A 90 -8.79 -0.63 12.50
N ARG A 91 -9.33 -0.24 13.64
CA ARG A 91 -9.60 1.15 13.98
C ARG A 91 -8.55 1.61 14.99
N VAL A 92 -7.86 2.67 14.67
CA VAL A 92 -6.86 3.28 15.54
C VAL A 92 -7.25 4.72 15.77
N THR A 93 -7.56 5.05 17.02
CA THR A 93 -7.86 6.41 17.46
C THR A 93 -6.64 7.00 18.15
N ILE A 94 -6.13 8.11 17.64
CA ILE A 94 -4.97 8.80 18.20
C ILE A 94 -5.43 10.14 18.78
N PRO A 95 -5.40 10.33 20.10
CA PRO A 95 -5.62 11.64 20.72
C PRO A 95 -4.54 12.62 20.26
N ILE A 96 -4.94 13.83 19.85
CA ILE A 96 -4.03 14.85 19.30
C ILE A 96 -2.95 15.23 20.32
N ILE A 97 -3.27 15.25 21.60
CA ILE A 97 -2.33 15.54 22.71
C ILE A 97 -1.18 14.52 22.81
N ARG A 98 -1.34 13.32 22.24
CA ARG A 98 -0.29 12.27 22.22
C ARG A 98 0.58 12.31 20.97
N VAL A 99 0.23 13.10 19.97
CA VAL A 99 1.01 13.22 18.74
C VAL A 99 2.25 14.06 19.03
N GLN A 100 3.42 13.46 18.81
CA GLN A 100 4.71 14.12 19.01
C GLN A 100 5.26 14.73 17.73
N ASN A 101 5.11 14.00 16.61
CA ASN A 101 5.65 14.45 15.34
C ASN A 101 4.76 14.03 14.16
N VAL A 102 4.77 14.85 13.11
CA VAL A 102 4.13 14.54 11.83
C VAL A 102 5.18 14.73 10.74
N GLU A 103 5.64 13.61 10.20
CA GLU A 103 6.64 13.56 9.13
C GLU A 103 5.97 13.33 7.78
N SER A 104 6.51 13.95 6.75
CA SER A 104 6.14 13.69 5.36
C SER A 104 7.25 12.91 4.66
N SER A 105 6.89 11.93 3.86
CA SER A 105 7.83 11.16 3.05
C SER A 105 7.32 11.00 1.62
N ILE A 106 8.24 11.16 0.66
CA ILE A 106 7.95 11.04 -0.77
C ILE A 106 8.85 9.97 -1.35
N GLY A 107 8.26 8.85 -1.78
CA GLY A 107 8.98 7.81 -2.51
C GLY A 107 9.23 8.21 -3.97
N PRO A 108 10.20 7.56 -4.67
CA PRO A 108 10.55 7.94 -6.05
C PRO A 108 9.37 7.83 -7.03
N LEU A 109 8.53 6.82 -6.86
CA LEU A 109 7.33 6.62 -7.68
C LEU A 109 6.24 7.62 -7.32
N ALA A 110 6.03 7.85 -6.02
CA ALA A 110 5.07 8.84 -5.52
C ALA A 110 5.42 10.25 -5.99
N LYS A 111 6.72 10.61 -6.01
CA LYS A 111 7.22 11.88 -6.52
C LYS A 111 6.82 12.13 -7.98
N LYS A 112 6.93 11.11 -8.84
CA LYS A 112 6.52 11.22 -10.25
C LYS A 112 5.03 11.45 -10.42
N MET A 113 4.24 11.05 -9.44
CA MET A 113 2.77 11.17 -9.45
C MET A 113 2.25 12.33 -8.59
N GLY A 114 3.14 13.16 -8.03
CA GLY A 114 2.76 14.29 -7.16
C GLY A 114 2.09 13.84 -5.86
N MET A 115 2.53 12.69 -5.31
CA MET A 115 1.94 12.10 -4.11
C MET A 115 2.91 12.06 -2.95
N MET A 116 2.39 12.19 -1.74
CA MET A 116 3.13 12.23 -0.49
C MET A 116 2.45 11.35 0.55
N SER A 117 3.19 10.65 1.37
CA SER A 117 2.66 9.97 2.56
C SER A 117 3.02 10.73 3.83
N LEU A 118 2.11 10.72 4.79
CA LEU A 118 2.31 11.27 6.12
C LEU A 118 2.49 10.15 7.14
N THR A 119 3.38 10.35 8.10
CA THR A 119 3.58 9.46 9.24
C THR A 119 3.33 10.26 10.51
N ILE A 120 2.40 9.79 11.32
CA ILE A 120 2.08 10.37 12.62
C ILE A 120 2.75 9.52 13.68
N SER A 121 3.63 10.13 14.47
CA SER A 121 4.36 9.46 15.53
C SER A 121 3.88 9.94 16.90
N THR A 122 3.67 8.96 17.78
CA THR A 122 3.40 9.14 19.20
C THR A 122 4.57 8.59 20.00
N ALA A 123 4.58 8.74 21.32
CA ALA A 123 5.62 8.17 22.18
C ALA A 123 5.76 6.64 22.10
N ALA A 124 4.68 5.94 21.72
CA ALA A 124 4.65 4.47 21.70
C ALA A 124 4.68 3.88 20.28
N THR A 125 4.09 4.56 19.29
CA THR A 125 3.87 3.99 17.95
C THR A 125 3.92 5.05 16.87
N SER A 126 4.21 4.62 15.62
CA SER A 126 4.11 5.45 14.44
C SER A 126 3.09 4.86 13.46
N HIS A 127 2.22 5.70 12.94
CA HIS A 127 1.16 5.33 12.00
C HIS A 127 1.36 6.04 10.67
N LYS A 128 1.52 5.25 9.61
CA LYS A 128 1.69 5.77 8.26
C LYS A 128 0.31 5.87 7.58
N LEU A 129 0.00 7.06 7.07
CA LEU A 129 -1.17 7.28 6.23
C LEU A 129 -0.93 6.79 4.80
N PRO A 130 -2.00 6.45 4.06
CA PRO A 130 -1.90 6.23 2.63
C PRO A 130 -1.34 7.49 1.95
N GLU A 131 -0.81 7.29 0.75
CA GLU A 131 -0.36 8.41 -0.07
C GLU A 131 -1.55 9.32 -0.40
N LEU A 132 -1.33 10.63 -0.31
CA LEU A 132 -2.27 11.69 -0.66
C LEU A 132 -1.64 12.58 -1.73
N PRO A 133 -2.43 13.32 -2.53
CA PRO A 133 -1.89 14.42 -3.33
C PRO A 133 -1.06 15.36 -2.45
N GLU A 134 0.05 15.85 -2.96
CA GLU A 134 1.01 16.66 -2.20
C GLU A 134 0.34 17.87 -1.52
N GLU A 135 -0.56 18.55 -2.23
CA GLU A 135 -1.29 19.70 -1.70
C GLU A 135 -2.17 19.31 -0.51
N GLU A 136 -2.94 18.22 -0.66
CA GLU A 136 -3.82 17.70 0.40
C GLU A 136 -3.02 17.23 1.61
N ALA A 137 -1.90 16.53 1.37
CA ALA A 137 -1.01 16.08 2.44
C ALA A 137 -0.43 17.24 3.25
N LEU A 138 -0.02 18.32 2.58
CA LEU A 138 0.48 19.53 3.23
C LEU A 138 -0.61 20.25 4.04
N GLU A 139 -1.84 20.30 3.55
CA GLU A 139 -2.97 20.85 4.30
C GLU A 139 -3.28 20.03 5.55
N VAL A 140 -3.34 18.71 5.43
CA VAL A 140 -3.54 17.78 6.55
C VAL A 140 -2.41 17.96 7.58
N GLN A 141 -1.16 18.01 7.15
CA GLN A 141 -0.01 18.23 8.02
C GLN A 141 -0.11 19.55 8.77
N LYS A 142 -0.44 20.65 8.08
CA LYS A 142 -0.63 21.97 8.70
C LYS A 142 -1.78 21.95 9.70
N LYS A 143 -2.88 21.29 9.36
CA LYS A 143 -4.05 21.16 10.26
C LYS A 143 -3.68 20.43 11.53
N ILE A 144 -3.02 19.27 11.44
CA ILE A 144 -2.59 18.48 12.60
C ILE A 144 -1.61 19.30 13.47
N ARG A 145 -0.60 19.92 12.86
CA ARG A 145 0.36 20.78 13.60
C ARG A 145 -0.33 21.95 14.34
N ARG A 146 -1.36 22.54 13.73
CA ARG A 146 -2.16 23.60 14.36
C ARG A 146 -2.93 23.07 15.57
N LEU A 147 -3.52 21.87 15.46
CA LEU A 147 -4.25 21.25 16.55
C LEU A 147 -3.33 20.88 17.71
N ILE A 148 -2.14 20.35 17.44
CA ILE A 148 -1.10 20.08 18.46
C ILE A 148 -0.74 21.37 19.21
N ARG A 149 -0.51 22.46 18.48
CA ARG A 149 -0.14 23.75 19.10
C ARG A 149 -1.25 24.34 19.98
N ASN A 150 -2.52 24.08 19.66
CA ASN A 150 -3.66 24.57 20.43
C ASN A 150 -4.01 23.68 21.62
N SER A 151 -3.43 22.48 21.71
CA SER A 151 -3.64 21.52 22.80
C SER A 151 -2.56 21.59 23.89
N LEU A 152 -1.50 22.37 23.66
CA LEU A 152 -0.43 22.72 24.61
C LEU A 152 -0.73 24.03 25.32
#